data_38d4dde179d5a60ca064319de46077e6
#
_entry.id   38d4dde179d5a60ca064319de46077e6
#
_cell.length_a   1.000
_cell.length_b   1.000
_cell.length_c   1.000
_cell.angle_alpha   90.00
_cell.angle_beta   90.00
_cell.angle_gamma   90.00
#
_symmetry.space_group_name_H-M   'P 1'
#
loop_
_entity.id
_entity.type
_entity.pdbx_description
1 polymer ?
#
loop_
_entity_poly.entity_id
_entity_poly.type
_entity_poly.pdbx_seq_one_letter_code
_entity_poly.pdbx_strand_id
1 'polypeptide(L)'
;GIIGPRFEHAIRNAMLTVMSVPGTSFIELVRTLTDENYVQEILPHVTDPVVRRYWTDQIAQTSDFHKSEVLDYIVSKFGRFVTNKTMRNIIGQSKSAFDFRKVMDEQKILLVNLSKGRLGEEDAKFLGLILIPKILAAAMSRQDMDPKLRKDFFLYVDEFQNYATEDFAVILSEARKYRL
;
A
#
# COMPACT_ATOMS: atom_id res chain seq x y z
N GLY A 1 -5.00 -13.18 -14.07
CA GLY A 1 -4.33 -12.59 -15.23
C GLY A 1 -2.92 -12.19 -14.84
N ILE A 2 -1.96 -12.48 -15.68
CA ILE A 2 -0.55 -12.17 -15.44
C ILE A 2 -0.41 -10.65 -15.44
N ILE A 3 -0.04 -10.09 -14.31
CA ILE A 3 0.38 -8.68 -14.21
C ILE A 3 1.66 -8.56 -15.05
N GLY A 4 1.59 -7.82 -16.16
CA GLY A 4 2.75 -7.71 -17.05
C GLY A 4 3.85 -6.85 -16.43
N PRO A 5 5.14 -7.11 -16.79
CA PRO A 5 6.28 -6.36 -16.26
C PRO A 5 6.16 -4.83 -16.41
N ARG A 6 5.50 -4.38 -17.47
CA ARG A 6 5.25 -2.93 -17.71
C ARG A 6 4.32 -2.32 -16.68
N PHE A 7 3.28 -3.04 -16.29
CA PHE A 7 2.36 -2.59 -15.25
C PHE A 7 3.07 -2.50 -13.90
N GLU A 8 3.82 -3.54 -13.52
CA GLU A 8 4.60 -3.52 -12.27
C GLU A 8 5.60 -2.37 -12.25
N HIS A 9 6.25 -2.11 -13.38
CA HIS A 9 7.19 -0.99 -13.52
C HIS A 9 6.49 0.37 -13.35
N ALA A 10 5.32 0.55 -13.96
CA ALA A 10 4.52 1.77 -13.83
C ALA A 10 4.07 2.00 -12.37
N ILE A 11 3.50 0.99 -11.72
CA ILE A 11 3.08 1.07 -10.32
C ILE A 11 4.26 1.38 -9.40
N ARG A 12 5.39 0.71 -9.59
CA ARG A 12 6.59 0.95 -8.77
C ARG A 12 7.07 2.40 -8.85
N ASN A 13 7.19 2.93 -10.07
CA ASN A 13 7.61 4.33 -10.24
C ASN A 13 6.58 5.32 -9.69
N ALA A 14 5.29 5.06 -9.88
CA ALA A 14 4.22 5.87 -9.28
C ALA A 14 4.27 5.84 -7.74
N MET A 15 4.49 4.67 -7.13
CA MET A 15 4.67 4.55 -5.68
C MET A 15 5.88 5.36 -5.19
N LEU A 16 7.04 5.20 -5.83
CA LEU A 16 8.24 5.95 -5.46
C LEU A 16 8.05 7.46 -5.62
N THR A 17 7.30 7.88 -6.63
CA THR A 17 6.96 9.28 -6.86
C THR A 17 6.13 9.84 -5.71
N VAL A 18 5.02 9.22 -5.36
CA VAL A 18 4.16 9.72 -4.27
C VAL A 18 4.83 9.59 -2.90
N MET A 19 5.62 8.55 -2.67
CA MET A 19 6.36 8.37 -1.41
C MET A 19 7.42 9.44 -1.19
N SER A 20 7.94 10.08 -2.24
CA SER A 20 8.92 11.17 -2.13
C SER A 20 8.28 12.53 -1.78
N VAL A 21 6.94 12.64 -1.84
CA VAL A 21 6.21 13.89 -1.61
C VAL A 21 5.32 13.77 -0.38
N PRO A 22 5.62 14.52 0.71
CA PRO A 22 4.81 14.50 1.92
C PRO A 22 3.34 14.88 1.68
N GLY A 23 2.44 14.20 2.37
CA GLY A 23 1.00 14.49 2.31
C GLY A 23 0.26 13.75 1.19
N THR A 24 0.94 12.95 0.40
CA THR A 24 0.33 12.09 -0.61
C THR A 24 -0.27 10.81 0.01
N SER A 25 -1.19 10.19 -0.71
CA SER A 25 -1.90 8.98 -0.32
C SER A 25 -2.02 8.01 -1.50
N PHE A 26 -2.81 6.95 -1.33
CA PHE A 26 -3.15 6.03 -2.42
C PHE A 26 -3.93 6.73 -3.55
N ILE A 27 -4.65 7.80 -3.25
CA ILE A 27 -5.38 8.58 -4.27
C ILE A 27 -4.40 9.24 -5.23
N GLU A 28 -3.34 9.86 -4.70
CA GLU A 28 -2.28 10.47 -5.51
C GLU A 28 -1.49 9.43 -6.31
N LEU A 29 -1.33 8.21 -5.80
CA LEU A 29 -0.76 7.09 -6.57
C LEU A 29 -1.58 6.82 -7.83
N VAL A 30 -2.90 6.67 -7.70
CA VAL A 30 -3.77 6.46 -8.87
C VAL A 30 -3.73 7.67 -9.79
N ARG A 31 -3.72 8.87 -9.22
CA ARG A 31 -3.67 10.11 -9.98
C ARG A 31 -2.38 10.27 -10.79
N THR A 32 -1.22 9.86 -10.28
CA THR A 32 0.03 9.88 -11.09
C THR A 32 -0.02 8.95 -12.30
N LEU A 33 -0.87 7.95 -12.29
CA LEU A 33 -1.01 6.99 -13.38
C LEU A 33 -2.10 7.38 -14.39
N THR A 34 -2.99 8.32 -14.03
CA THR A 34 -4.18 8.68 -14.80
C THR A 34 -4.26 10.15 -15.20
N ASP A 35 -3.42 11.01 -14.65
CA ASP A 35 -3.45 12.47 -14.85
C ASP A 35 -2.04 13.01 -15.13
N GLU A 36 -1.76 13.26 -16.41
CA GLU A 36 -0.45 13.77 -16.84
C GLU A 36 -0.15 15.18 -16.26
N ASN A 37 -1.17 16.01 -16.06
CA ASN A 37 -0.98 17.35 -15.49
C ASN A 37 -0.52 17.24 -14.03
N TYR A 38 -1.07 16.27 -13.30
CA TYR A 38 -0.64 16.03 -11.93
C TYR A 38 0.81 15.53 -11.86
N VAL A 39 1.24 14.72 -12.83
CA VAL A 39 2.64 14.30 -12.91
C VAL A 39 3.56 15.50 -13.09
N GLN A 40 3.21 16.44 -13.97
CA GLN A 40 4.00 17.68 -14.17
C GLN A 40 4.04 18.55 -12.90
N GLU A 41 2.95 18.58 -12.14
CA GLU A 41 2.86 19.30 -10.86
C GLU A 41 3.76 18.70 -9.78
N ILE A 42 3.76 17.36 -9.65
CA ILE A 42 4.47 16.66 -8.57
C ILE A 42 5.94 16.41 -8.88
N LEU A 43 6.31 16.30 -10.16
CA LEU A 43 7.65 15.92 -10.60
C LEU A 43 8.79 16.82 -10.09
N PRO A 44 8.63 18.15 -9.95
CA PRO A 44 9.65 19.02 -9.35
C PRO A 44 10.04 18.63 -7.91
N HIS A 45 9.15 17.98 -7.17
CA HIS A 45 9.37 17.54 -5.79
C HIS A 45 10.06 16.17 -5.70
N VAL A 46 10.14 15.43 -6.80
CA VAL A 46 10.79 14.11 -6.86
C VAL A 46 12.30 14.30 -6.99
N THR A 47 13.05 13.96 -5.97
CA THR A 47 14.51 14.14 -5.92
C THR A 47 15.29 13.00 -6.55
N ASP A 48 14.74 11.78 -6.58
CA ASP A 48 15.39 10.60 -7.16
C ASP A 48 15.49 10.74 -8.70
N PRO A 49 16.70 10.80 -9.27
CA PRO A 49 16.88 10.97 -10.71
C PRO A 49 16.39 9.77 -11.54
N VAL A 50 16.35 8.56 -10.97
CA VAL A 50 15.87 7.36 -11.66
C VAL A 50 14.35 7.44 -11.81
N VAL A 51 13.65 7.81 -10.75
CA VAL A 51 12.20 8.00 -10.76
C VAL A 51 11.81 9.14 -11.69
N ARG A 52 12.55 10.25 -11.67
CA ARG A 52 12.31 11.38 -12.61
C ARG A 52 12.43 10.95 -14.06
N ARG A 53 13.49 10.21 -14.41
CA ARG A 53 13.71 9.70 -15.79
C ARG A 53 12.58 8.81 -16.29
N TYR A 54 11.94 8.06 -15.42
CA TYR A 54 10.78 7.28 -15.81
C TYR A 54 9.69 8.16 -16.44
N TRP A 55 9.39 9.29 -15.84
CA TRP A 55 8.35 10.21 -16.32
C TRP A 55 8.79 11.05 -17.52
N THR A 56 10.04 11.55 -17.52
CA THR A 56 10.53 12.44 -18.58
C THR A 56 10.90 11.71 -19.85
N ASP A 57 11.50 10.53 -19.74
CA ASP A 57 12.10 9.84 -20.87
C ASP A 57 11.28 8.59 -21.27
N GLN A 58 11.01 7.69 -20.32
CA GLN A 58 10.41 6.39 -20.67
C GLN A 58 8.91 6.52 -21.02
N ILE A 59 8.15 7.27 -20.24
CA ILE A 59 6.73 7.51 -20.53
C ILE A 59 6.57 8.35 -21.81
N ALA A 60 7.41 9.37 -22.01
CA ALA A 60 7.36 10.20 -23.21
C ALA A 60 7.62 9.39 -24.50
N GLN A 61 8.45 8.34 -24.44
CA GLN A 61 8.76 7.45 -25.56
C GLN A 61 7.77 6.28 -25.71
N THR A 62 6.85 6.09 -24.77
CA THR A 62 5.86 5.03 -24.81
C THR A 62 4.73 5.45 -25.77
N SER A 63 4.34 4.54 -26.68
CA SER A 63 3.24 4.81 -27.60
C SER A 63 1.91 5.02 -26.86
N ASP A 64 1.04 5.85 -27.39
CA ASP A 64 -0.27 6.16 -26.82
C ASP A 64 -1.13 4.90 -26.63
N PHE A 65 -1.02 3.94 -27.54
CA PHE A 65 -1.69 2.65 -27.41
C PHE A 65 -1.29 1.92 -26.12
N HIS A 66 0.01 1.83 -25.83
CA HIS A 66 0.48 1.16 -24.59
C HIS A 66 0.18 1.94 -23.33
N LYS A 67 0.15 3.28 -23.40
CA LYS A 67 -0.31 4.11 -22.29
C LYS A 67 -1.78 3.81 -21.97
N SER A 68 -2.63 3.72 -23.00
CA SER A 68 -4.04 3.40 -22.86
C SER A 68 -4.28 2.02 -22.25
N GLU A 69 -3.55 0.98 -22.68
CA GLU A 69 -3.67 -0.36 -22.09
C GLU A 69 -3.35 -0.38 -20.60
N VAL A 70 -2.26 0.29 -20.20
CA VAL A 70 -1.86 0.39 -18.79
C VAL A 70 -2.91 1.18 -18.00
N LEU A 71 -3.41 2.27 -18.55
CA LEU A 71 -4.45 3.09 -17.94
C LEU A 71 -5.74 2.30 -17.71
N ASP A 72 -6.24 1.61 -18.73
CA ASP A 72 -7.46 0.79 -18.64
C ASP A 72 -7.31 -0.30 -17.57
N TYR A 73 -6.14 -0.91 -17.50
CA TYR A 73 -5.86 -1.91 -16.46
C TYR A 73 -5.87 -1.30 -15.05
N ILE A 74 -5.25 -0.13 -14.88
CA ILE A 74 -5.22 0.61 -13.60
C ILE A 74 -6.64 0.98 -13.18
N VAL A 75 -7.40 1.58 -14.08
CA VAL A 75 -8.79 1.98 -13.82
C VAL A 75 -9.65 0.77 -13.45
N SER A 76 -9.48 -0.36 -14.14
CA SER A 76 -10.23 -1.58 -13.84
C SER A 76 -9.90 -2.18 -12.46
N LYS A 77 -8.66 -2.04 -11.97
CA LYS A 77 -8.22 -2.62 -10.69
C LYS A 77 -8.38 -1.67 -9.50
N PHE A 78 -8.04 -0.41 -9.69
CA PHE A 78 -7.96 0.56 -8.60
C PHE A 78 -9.11 1.58 -8.60
N GLY A 79 -9.76 1.82 -9.74
CA GLY A 79 -10.81 2.82 -9.87
C GLY A 79 -11.96 2.62 -8.90
N ARG A 80 -12.34 1.36 -8.64
CA ARG A 80 -13.40 1.02 -7.67
C ARG A 80 -13.10 1.54 -6.26
N PHE A 81 -11.85 1.48 -5.82
CA PHE A 81 -11.45 1.94 -4.48
C PHE A 81 -11.46 3.45 -4.38
N VAL A 82 -11.19 4.15 -5.47
CA VAL A 82 -11.23 5.61 -5.55
C VAL A 82 -12.66 6.13 -5.69
N THR A 83 -13.52 5.42 -6.42
CA THR A 83 -14.93 5.81 -6.62
C THR A 83 -15.81 5.50 -5.41
N ASN A 84 -15.50 4.44 -4.65
CA ASN A 84 -16.19 4.15 -3.40
C ASN A 84 -15.83 5.18 -2.33
N LYS A 85 -16.83 5.97 -1.87
CA LYS A 85 -16.61 7.04 -0.90
C LYS A 85 -16.01 6.55 0.42
N THR A 86 -16.45 5.40 0.92
CA THR A 86 -15.96 4.83 2.18
C THR A 86 -14.49 4.42 2.04
N MET A 87 -14.18 3.68 0.98
CA MET A 87 -12.81 3.26 0.69
C MET A 87 -11.88 4.45 0.47
N ARG A 88 -12.31 5.42 -0.34
CA ARG A 88 -11.55 6.64 -0.58
C ARG A 88 -11.23 7.41 0.70
N ASN A 89 -12.17 7.49 1.65
CA ASN A 89 -11.94 8.13 2.93
C ASN A 89 -10.96 7.37 3.83
N ILE A 90 -10.88 6.05 3.69
CA ILE A 90 -9.93 5.22 4.44
C ILE A 90 -8.53 5.30 3.83
N ILE A 91 -8.40 5.00 2.53
CA ILE A 91 -7.09 4.89 1.87
C ILE A 91 -6.51 6.23 1.40
N GLY A 92 -7.34 7.27 1.34
CA GLY A 92 -6.94 8.63 0.97
C GLY A 92 -6.43 9.49 2.13
N GLN A 93 -6.22 8.90 3.31
CA GLN A 93 -5.65 9.64 4.44
C GLN A 93 -4.14 9.85 4.23
N SER A 94 -3.70 11.09 4.30
CA SER A 94 -2.27 11.46 4.20
C SER A 94 -1.49 11.11 5.48
N LYS A 95 -2.18 10.90 6.60
CA LYS A 95 -1.59 10.52 7.90
C LYS A 95 -2.39 9.41 8.53
N SER A 96 -1.72 8.40 9.06
CA SER A 96 -2.35 7.37 9.89
C SER A 96 -2.78 7.98 11.23
N ALA A 97 -3.99 7.63 11.70
CA ALA A 97 -4.50 8.12 12.98
C ALA A 97 -3.74 7.54 14.18
N PHE A 98 -3.04 6.42 13.99
CA PHE A 98 -2.24 5.75 15.02
C PHE A 98 -1.04 5.04 14.39
N ASP A 99 -0.08 4.66 15.23
CA ASP A 99 1.12 3.95 14.87
C ASP A 99 1.01 2.50 15.37
N PHE A 100 1.09 1.52 14.45
CA PHE A 100 1.01 0.08 14.78
C PHE A 100 2.11 -0.36 15.73
N ARG A 101 3.34 0.18 15.60
CA ARG A 101 4.44 -0.12 16.51
C ARG A 101 4.15 0.36 17.92
N LYS A 102 3.63 1.58 18.08
CA LYS A 102 3.21 2.08 19.40
C LYS A 102 2.10 1.25 20.02
N VAL A 103 1.15 0.77 19.22
CA VAL A 103 0.10 -0.14 19.69
C VAL A 103 0.73 -1.40 20.33
N MET A 104 1.74 -1.96 19.68
CA MET A 104 2.45 -3.14 20.20
C MET A 104 3.29 -2.84 21.43
N ASP A 105 4.11 -1.79 21.39
CA ASP A 105 5.08 -1.46 22.44
C ASP A 105 4.41 -0.97 23.73
N GLU A 106 3.27 -0.29 23.58
CA GLU A 106 2.42 0.17 24.68
C GLU A 106 1.39 -0.88 25.14
N GLN A 107 1.44 -2.09 24.58
CA GLN A 107 0.56 -3.23 24.91
C GLN A 107 -0.95 -2.87 24.79
N LYS A 108 -1.29 -2.10 23.75
CA LYS A 108 -2.68 -1.73 23.48
C LYS A 108 -3.43 -2.85 22.77
N ILE A 109 -4.75 -2.86 22.92
CA ILE A 109 -5.65 -3.74 22.18
C ILE A 109 -6.12 -3.00 20.92
N LEU A 110 -5.88 -3.59 19.75
CA LEU A 110 -6.36 -3.11 18.47
C LEU A 110 -7.49 -4.01 17.97
N LEU A 111 -8.70 -3.47 17.87
CA LEU A 111 -9.84 -4.17 17.30
C LEU A 111 -10.12 -3.64 15.90
N VAL A 112 -10.07 -4.53 14.91
CA VAL A 112 -10.31 -4.19 13.51
C VAL A 112 -11.56 -4.92 13.02
N ASN A 113 -12.57 -4.17 12.63
CA ASN A 113 -13.80 -4.72 12.09
C ASN A 113 -13.86 -4.54 10.56
N LEU A 114 -13.60 -5.61 9.83
CA LEU A 114 -13.69 -5.69 8.37
C LEU A 114 -14.99 -6.38 7.92
N SER A 115 -16.11 -6.04 8.55
CA SER A 115 -17.41 -6.65 8.27
C SER A 115 -17.79 -6.56 6.79
N LYS A 116 -17.95 -7.72 6.15
CA LYS A 116 -18.40 -7.84 4.75
C LYS A 116 -19.78 -7.19 4.53
N GLY A 117 -20.63 -7.19 5.53
CA GLY A 117 -21.96 -6.56 5.47
C GLY A 117 -21.92 -5.03 5.38
N ARG A 118 -20.86 -4.39 5.85
CA ARG A 118 -20.69 -2.93 5.80
C ARG A 118 -19.81 -2.46 4.64
N LEU A 119 -18.75 -3.20 4.36
CA LEU A 119 -17.73 -2.83 3.38
C LEU A 119 -17.97 -3.49 2.02
N GLY A 120 -18.63 -4.64 2.00
CA GLY A 120 -18.58 -5.55 0.88
C GLY A 120 -17.38 -6.50 0.98
N GLU A 121 -17.46 -7.66 0.34
CA GLU A 121 -16.44 -8.72 0.46
C GLU A 121 -15.07 -8.29 -0.06
N GLU A 122 -15.05 -7.68 -1.24
CA GLU A 122 -13.82 -7.28 -1.92
C GLU A 122 -13.08 -6.14 -1.20
N ASP A 123 -13.83 -5.14 -0.70
CA ASP A 123 -13.26 -4.01 0.01
C ASP A 123 -12.72 -4.45 1.38
N ALA A 124 -13.43 -5.34 2.08
CA ALA A 124 -12.97 -5.96 3.31
C ALA A 124 -11.67 -6.75 3.10
N LYS A 125 -11.62 -7.56 2.03
CA LYS A 125 -10.43 -8.32 1.63
C LYS A 125 -9.26 -7.40 1.31
N PHE A 126 -9.48 -6.36 0.53
CA PHE A 126 -8.43 -5.38 0.17
C PHE A 126 -7.85 -4.69 1.39
N LEU A 127 -8.69 -4.23 2.33
CA LEU A 127 -8.22 -3.61 3.57
C LEU A 127 -7.42 -4.58 4.44
N GLY A 128 -7.84 -5.83 4.54
CA GLY A 128 -7.09 -6.85 5.27
C GLY A 128 -5.72 -7.12 4.64
N LEU A 129 -5.63 -7.18 3.31
CA LEU A 129 -4.38 -7.33 2.57
C LEU A 129 -3.42 -6.14 2.73
N ILE A 130 -3.92 -4.96 3.11
CA ILE A 130 -3.08 -3.80 3.47
C ILE A 130 -2.70 -3.83 4.96
N LEU A 131 -3.65 -4.12 5.83
CA LEU A 131 -3.45 -4.02 7.28
C LEU A 131 -2.46 -5.07 7.81
N ILE A 132 -2.57 -6.31 7.36
CA ILE A 132 -1.73 -7.39 7.86
C ILE A 132 -0.24 -7.12 7.56
N PRO A 133 0.19 -6.80 6.35
CA PRO A 133 1.57 -6.42 6.09
C PRO A 133 2.05 -5.20 6.90
N LYS A 134 1.17 -4.22 7.17
CA LYS A 134 1.52 -3.07 8.03
C LYS A 134 1.79 -3.49 9.47
N ILE A 135 1.00 -4.41 10.03
CA ILE A 135 1.21 -4.98 11.37
C ILE A 135 2.55 -5.73 11.40
N LEU A 136 2.82 -6.55 10.39
CA LEU A 136 4.07 -7.30 10.27
C LEU A 136 5.29 -6.38 10.13
N ALA A 137 5.19 -5.34 9.29
CA ALA A 137 6.25 -4.35 9.14
C ALA A 137 6.52 -3.60 10.46
N ALA A 138 5.47 -3.28 11.22
CA ALA A 138 5.61 -2.69 12.55
C ALA A 138 6.30 -3.63 13.54
N ALA A 139 5.98 -4.92 13.53
CA ALA A 139 6.68 -5.92 14.33
C ALA A 139 8.17 -6.01 13.95
N MET A 140 8.47 -6.12 12.65
CA MET A 140 9.85 -6.22 12.15
C MET A 140 10.66 -4.94 12.45
N SER A 141 10.04 -3.77 12.48
CA SER A 141 10.71 -2.51 12.83
C SER A 141 11.29 -2.52 14.25
N ARG A 142 10.86 -3.46 15.13
CA ARG A 142 11.39 -3.66 16.48
C ARG A 142 12.82 -4.25 16.50
N GLN A 143 13.42 -4.48 15.33
CA GLN A 143 14.83 -4.88 15.25
C GLN A 143 15.80 -3.86 15.89
N ASP A 144 15.38 -2.60 16.00
CA ASP A 144 16.16 -1.51 16.58
C ASP A 144 16.12 -1.45 18.11
N MET A 145 15.37 -2.36 18.76
CA MET A 145 15.27 -2.43 20.21
C MET A 145 15.79 -3.76 20.78
N ASP A 146 16.27 -3.73 22.02
CA ASP A 146 16.71 -4.94 22.74
C ASP A 146 15.59 -6.00 22.71
N PRO A 147 15.88 -7.25 22.29
CA PRO A 147 14.91 -8.34 22.28
C PRO A 147 14.22 -8.59 23.64
N LYS A 148 14.90 -8.29 24.74
CA LYS A 148 14.35 -8.45 26.11
C LYS A 148 13.27 -7.41 26.45
N LEU A 149 13.29 -6.27 25.76
CA LEU A 149 12.31 -5.19 25.96
C LEU A 149 11.08 -5.33 25.06
N ARG A 150 11.13 -6.20 24.05
CA ARG A 150 10.01 -6.45 23.15
C ARG A 150 8.87 -7.11 23.92
N LYS A 151 7.71 -6.51 23.88
CA LYS A 151 6.48 -7.06 24.46
C LYS A 151 5.82 -8.01 23.49
N ASP A 152 5.22 -9.10 23.98
CA ASP A 152 4.43 -9.99 23.15
C ASP A 152 3.19 -9.26 22.63
N PHE A 153 2.91 -9.44 21.35
CA PHE A 153 1.71 -8.94 20.70
C PHE A 153 1.07 -10.07 19.92
N PHE A 154 -0.18 -10.38 20.21
CA PHE A 154 -0.89 -11.50 19.62
C PHE A 154 -1.80 -11.02 18.51
N LEU A 155 -1.63 -11.58 17.31
CA LEU A 155 -2.46 -11.31 16.15
C LEU A 155 -3.49 -12.42 15.97
N TYR A 156 -4.75 -12.10 16.11
CA TYR A 156 -5.87 -12.99 15.83
C TYR A 156 -6.54 -12.56 14.54
N VAL A 157 -6.61 -13.46 13.57
CA VAL A 157 -7.23 -13.18 12.27
C VAL A 157 -8.33 -14.19 12.03
N ASP A 158 -9.57 -13.74 12.11
CA ASP A 158 -10.73 -14.53 11.70
C ASP A 158 -10.80 -14.58 10.17
N GLU A 159 -11.32 -15.68 9.61
CA GLU A 159 -11.40 -15.89 8.15
C GLU A 159 -10.03 -15.72 7.44
N PHE A 160 -8.96 -16.18 8.09
CA PHE A 160 -7.56 -16.01 7.63
C PHE A 160 -7.33 -16.38 6.16
N GLN A 161 -8.06 -17.38 5.64
CA GLN A 161 -7.94 -17.81 4.24
C GLN A 161 -8.24 -16.71 3.22
N ASN A 162 -8.96 -15.65 3.62
CA ASN A 162 -9.23 -14.50 2.74
C ASN A 162 -8.01 -13.59 2.56
N TYR A 163 -7.02 -13.70 3.44
CA TYR A 163 -5.85 -12.81 3.51
C TYR A 163 -4.53 -13.54 3.31
N ALA A 164 -4.55 -14.88 3.34
CA ALA A 164 -3.36 -15.70 3.17
C ALA A 164 -2.80 -15.56 1.74
N THR A 165 -1.55 -15.11 1.65
CA THR A 165 -0.72 -15.16 0.43
C THR A 165 0.45 -16.11 0.67
N GLU A 166 1.09 -16.60 -0.39
CA GLU A 166 2.26 -17.49 -0.26
C GLU A 166 3.38 -16.84 0.56
N ASP A 167 3.60 -15.55 0.36
CA ASP A 167 4.61 -14.78 1.09
C ASP A 167 4.26 -14.62 2.59
N PHE A 168 3.01 -14.78 2.95
CA PHE A 168 2.54 -14.56 4.33
C PHE A 168 3.12 -15.58 5.31
N ALA A 169 3.30 -16.83 4.92
CA ALA A 169 3.89 -17.86 5.75
C ALA A 169 5.36 -17.54 6.10
N VAL A 170 6.11 -17.03 5.13
CA VAL A 170 7.50 -16.59 5.31
C VAL A 170 7.57 -15.42 6.30
N ILE A 171 6.69 -14.42 6.11
CA ILE A 171 6.63 -13.23 6.96
C ILE A 171 6.26 -13.59 8.39
N LEU A 172 5.31 -14.51 8.61
CA LEU A 172 4.93 -14.98 9.95
C LEU A 172 6.09 -15.65 10.70
N SER A 173 6.90 -16.45 10.00
CA SER A 173 8.06 -17.10 10.61
C SER A 173 9.10 -16.09 11.10
N GLU A 174 9.30 -15.01 10.36
CA GLU A 174 10.20 -13.92 10.71
C GLU A 174 9.64 -13.05 11.85
N ALA A 175 8.33 -12.74 11.83
CA ALA A 175 7.68 -11.88 12.82
C ALA A 175 7.80 -12.42 14.26
N ARG A 176 7.86 -13.75 14.44
CA ARG A 176 8.08 -14.39 15.73
C ARG A 176 9.31 -13.88 16.45
N LYS A 177 10.39 -13.58 15.73
CA LYS A 177 11.64 -13.02 16.31
C LYS A 177 11.42 -11.64 16.97
N TYR A 178 10.37 -10.96 16.55
CA TYR A 178 9.98 -9.63 17.00
C TYR A 178 8.79 -9.64 17.95
N ARG A 179 8.43 -10.83 18.49
CA ARG A 179 7.35 -11.02 19.45
C ARG A 179 5.94 -10.72 18.88
N LEU A 180 5.71 -11.05 17.61
CA LEU A 180 4.39 -11.11 17.00
C LEU A 180 3.98 -12.56 16.80
#